data_23293cae013da6dae2858a06e39cc613
#
_entry.id   23293cae013da6dae2858a06e39cc613
#
_cell.length_a   1.000
_cell.length_b   1.000
_cell.length_c   1.000
_cell.angle_alpha   90.00
_cell.angle_beta   90.00
_cell.angle_gamma   90.00
#
_symmetry.space_group_name_H-M   'P 1'
#
loop_
_entity.id
_entity.type
_entity.pdbx_description
1 polymer ?
#
loop_
_entity_poly.entity_id
_entity_poly.type
_entity_poly.pdbx_seq_one_letter_code
_entity_poly.pdbx_strand_id
1 'polypeptide(L)'
;MKKLDLRVLFLTLALAAVGTAAQTVQPQKETAGIRRTIEYLASDKLEGRRTGTKGANLAGDYVEAQFKAAGLKPGVSGKSYRQEFPYVTHVEIGPANTFSAVREGSNVKLAVSEISPVGFSSNGKVSDAQLVFAGFGITAKDQKYDDYNRNGAPLDVKGKVVIAFDGNQANDDPHSPFRRFDLRTKASIAKENGAVGLIVISREKNFADERLRKLTFDQTLGTSAVPTFIVSRKGAAELFGLDAAALNKLEADTINGEGVVSPATATVRFNVELVQKSVPAYNIIGVLPGNDPKLKDEVIVIGAHYDHLGRGGSGSLAPNSTEIHHGADDNASGTAAIIEMAKNFAHSKKNARTLLFISFSGEEEGLYGSNWYVNNPTVPIAQTVAMINLDMVGRLNEGKLTVGGMGTAAEWKGLVEKLSNDASGKSIFHLQLSDDGFGPSDHSSFYGKKIPVLFFFTGTHADYHKPSDTAEKINYDGEYEIVQLVERIVNALDASPTRPTYEVAKSAPVARTAFNVSLGTVPNYAETSDGLHLDAVRDNSPAAEAGIKGGDIVIKLAGKEVRNISDYMFALGEMKAGETYEIVVRRGSETLTLKIVPVHAGAR
;
A
#
# COMPACT_ATOMS: atom_id res chain seq x y z
N MET A 1 29.28 -101.36 -39.21
CA MET A 1 27.81 -101.31 -39.04
C MET A 1 27.48 -100.34 -37.91
N LYS A 2 26.65 -99.48 -38.14
CA LYS A 2 25.97 -98.38 -37.39
C LYS A 2 26.52 -96.97 -37.70
N LYS A 3 25.68 -96.28 -38.39
CA LYS A 3 25.77 -94.86 -38.79
C LYS A 3 25.74 -94.00 -37.56
N LEU A 4 26.59 -92.98 -37.54
CA LEU A 4 26.53 -91.89 -36.54
C LEU A 4 26.05 -90.63 -37.26
N ASP A 5 24.86 -90.22 -36.92
CA ASP A 5 24.26 -88.96 -37.41
C ASP A 5 24.88 -87.73 -36.72
N LEU A 6 25.55 -86.92 -37.52
CA LEU A 6 26.10 -85.62 -37.04
C LEU A 6 25.05 -84.54 -37.23
N ARG A 7 24.32 -84.18 -36.12
CA ARG A 7 23.46 -83.01 -36.10
C ARG A 7 24.26 -81.76 -35.75
N VAL A 8 24.45 -80.93 -36.74
CA VAL A 8 25.07 -79.62 -36.58
C VAL A 8 24.08 -78.70 -35.82
N LEU A 9 24.50 -78.30 -34.63
CA LEU A 9 23.74 -77.33 -33.80
C LEU A 9 24.19 -75.90 -34.19
N PHE A 10 23.37 -75.19 -34.96
CA PHE A 10 23.55 -73.73 -35.19
C PHE A 10 23.15 -72.97 -33.92
N LEU A 11 24.16 -72.45 -33.20
CA LEU A 11 23.98 -71.52 -32.10
C LEU A 11 23.87 -70.11 -32.68
N THR A 12 22.68 -69.64 -32.85
CA THR A 12 22.44 -68.20 -33.19
C THR A 12 22.67 -67.34 -31.94
N LEU A 13 23.81 -66.65 -31.92
CA LEU A 13 24.12 -65.64 -30.91
C LEU A 13 23.22 -64.38 -31.22
N ALA A 14 22.10 -64.19 -30.49
CA ALA A 14 21.35 -62.96 -30.51
C ALA A 14 22.14 -61.92 -29.68
N LEU A 15 22.83 -60.98 -30.34
CA LEU A 15 23.35 -59.79 -29.72
C LEU A 15 22.13 -58.89 -29.32
N ALA A 16 21.72 -58.94 -28.06
CA ALA A 16 20.85 -57.92 -27.48
C ALA A 16 21.66 -56.63 -27.36
N ALA A 17 21.48 -55.70 -28.30
CA ALA A 17 21.93 -54.35 -28.15
C ALA A 17 21.10 -53.71 -27.02
N VAL A 18 21.63 -53.70 -25.81
CA VAL A 18 21.14 -52.85 -24.71
C VAL A 18 21.48 -51.41 -25.11
N GLY A 19 20.54 -50.76 -25.78
CA GLY A 19 20.57 -49.32 -25.94
C GLY A 19 20.47 -48.68 -24.55
N THR A 20 21.60 -48.34 -23.97
CA THR A 20 21.61 -47.36 -22.88
C THR A 20 21.11 -46.05 -23.47
N ALA A 21 19.79 -45.76 -23.31
CA ALA A 21 19.30 -44.42 -23.44
C ALA A 21 20.10 -43.60 -22.40
N ALA A 22 21.05 -42.84 -22.90
CA ALA A 22 21.65 -41.78 -22.12
C ALA A 22 20.49 -40.87 -21.76
N GLN A 23 19.96 -41.02 -20.54
CA GLN A 23 19.16 -39.96 -19.94
C GLN A 23 20.07 -38.75 -19.98
N THR A 24 19.78 -37.82 -20.88
CA THR A 24 20.32 -36.47 -20.79
C THR A 24 19.82 -35.96 -19.45
N VAL A 25 20.68 -36.00 -18.43
CA VAL A 25 20.47 -35.31 -17.17
C VAL A 25 20.37 -33.84 -17.58
N GLN A 26 19.16 -33.36 -17.66
CA GLN A 26 18.93 -31.89 -17.77
C GLN A 26 19.75 -31.29 -16.64
N PRO A 27 20.58 -30.28 -16.88
CA PRO A 27 21.31 -29.61 -15.81
C PRO A 27 20.28 -29.23 -14.75
N GLN A 28 20.50 -29.73 -13.53
CA GLN A 28 19.62 -29.46 -12.40
C GLN A 28 19.61 -27.95 -12.23
N LYS A 29 18.46 -27.33 -12.47
CA LYS A 29 18.31 -25.85 -12.34
C LYS A 29 18.79 -25.47 -10.94
N GLU A 30 19.62 -24.45 -10.82
CA GLU A 30 20.18 -24.00 -9.54
C GLU A 30 19.11 -23.27 -8.71
N THR A 31 18.00 -23.94 -8.38
CA THR A 31 16.88 -23.38 -7.60
C THR A 31 17.11 -23.46 -6.09
N ALA A 32 18.15 -24.17 -5.66
CA ALA A 32 18.39 -24.43 -4.24
C ALA A 32 18.64 -23.14 -3.41
N GLY A 33 19.23 -22.12 -4.02
CA GLY A 33 19.44 -20.81 -3.38
C GLY A 33 18.12 -20.07 -3.13
N ILE A 34 17.30 -19.99 -4.18
CA ILE A 34 15.96 -19.39 -4.16
C ILE A 34 15.09 -20.11 -3.12
N ARG A 35 15.01 -21.43 -3.20
CA ARG A 35 14.24 -22.27 -2.25
C ARG A 35 14.61 -21.99 -0.80
N ARG A 36 15.89 -22.06 -0.45
CA ARG A 36 16.33 -21.78 0.94
C ARG A 36 15.95 -20.38 1.41
N THR A 37 16.00 -19.39 0.53
CA THR A 37 15.63 -18.02 0.86
C THR A 37 14.14 -17.90 1.14
N ILE A 38 13.30 -18.46 0.27
CA ILE A 38 11.84 -18.43 0.44
C ILE A 38 11.41 -19.21 1.68
N GLU A 39 11.92 -20.44 1.87
CA GLU A 39 11.63 -21.27 3.06
C GLU A 39 12.01 -20.54 4.36
N TYR A 40 13.11 -19.77 4.36
CA TYR A 40 13.49 -18.98 5.52
C TYR A 40 12.56 -17.78 5.71
N LEU A 41 12.34 -16.97 4.66
CA LEU A 41 11.54 -15.74 4.74
C LEU A 41 10.06 -16.02 5.04
N ALA A 42 9.52 -17.13 4.52
CA ALA A 42 8.15 -17.57 4.78
C ALA A 42 8.00 -18.47 6.02
N SER A 43 9.07 -18.64 6.83
CA SER A 43 9.00 -19.50 8.03
C SER A 43 8.23 -18.84 9.17
N ASP A 44 7.65 -19.68 10.05
CA ASP A 44 6.99 -19.25 11.29
C ASP A 44 7.89 -18.40 12.19
N LYS A 45 9.21 -18.60 12.10
CA LYS A 45 10.20 -17.85 12.89
C LYS A 45 10.11 -16.34 12.67
N LEU A 46 9.67 -15.91 11.48
CA LEU A 46 9.57 -14.50 11.12
C LEU A 46 8.17 -13.93 11.35
N GLU A 47 7.22 -14.75 11.83
CA GLU A 47 5.86 -14.32 12.19
C GLU A 47 5.18 -13.46 11.12
N GLY A 48 5.44 -13.78 9.83
CA GLY A 48 4.93 -13.01 8.69
C GLY A 48 5.57 -11.63 8.51
N ARG A 49 6.72 -11.38 9.12
CA ARG A 49 7.68 -10.26 8.88
C ARG A 49 7.05 -8.88 8.63
N ARG A 50 5.98 -8.54 9.38
CA ARG A 50 5.33 -7.23 9.28
C ARG A 50 6.33 -6.13 9.62
N THR A 51 6.30 -5.05 8.84
CA THR A 51 7.16 -3.86 9.03
C THR A 51 7.17 -3.38 10.48
N GLY A 52 8.36 -3.04 10.98
CA GLY A 52 8.54 -2.58 12.36
C GLY A 52 8.51 -3.68 13.43
N THR A 53 8.35 -4.96 13.05
CA THR A 53 8.37 -6.09 13.98
C THR A 53 9.73 -6.78 14.07
N LYS A 54 9.89 -7.63 15.10
CA LYS A 54 11.06 -8.50 15.20
C LYS A 54 11.21 -9.42 13.98
N GLY A 55 10.10 -9.89 13.42
CA GLY A 55 10.12 -10.74 12.23
C GLY A 55 10.70 -10.03 11.02
N ALA A 56 10.29 -8.78 10.77
CA ALA A 56 10.87 -7.94 9.72
C ALA A 56 12.37 -7.69 9.94
N ASN A 57 12.77 -7.43 11.19
CA ASN A 57 14.19 -7.22 11.51
C ASN A 57 15.03 -8.48 11.22
N LEU A 58 14.53 -9.67 11.56
CA LEU A 58 15.17 -10.95 11.25
C LEU A 58 15.24 -11.22 9.74
N ALA A 59 14.20 -10.83 8.99
CA ALA A 59 14.21 -10.89 7.52
C ALA A 59 15.28 -9.95 6.95
N GLY A 60 15.34 -8.70 7.43
CA GLY A 60 16.38 -7.74 7.05
C GLY A 60 17.78 -8.22 7.39
N ASP A 61 18.00 -8.83 8.58
CA ASP A 61 19.27 -9.46 8.96
C ASP A 61 19.69 -10.53 7.94
N TYR A 62 18.73 -11.35 7.51
CA TYR A 62 18.98 -12.40 6.53
C TYR A 62 19.36 -11.82 5.17
N VAL A 63 18.60 -10.86 4.64
CA VAL A 63 18.88 -10.20 3.35
C VAL A 63 20.25 -9.54 3.38
N GLU A 64 20.56 -8.78 4.44
CA GLU A 64 21.88 -8.17 4.64
C GLU A 64 23.00 -9.21 4.61
N ALA A 65 22.82 -10.33 5.32
CA ALA A 65 23.80 -11.42 5.33
C ALA A 65 24.00 -12.05 3.93
N GLN A 66 22.92 -12.20 3.15
CA GLN A 66 23.00 -12.72 1.79
C GLN A 66 23.73 -11.74 0.85
N PHE A 67 23.43 -10.43 0.91
CA PHE A 67 24.13 -9.41 0.11
C PHE A 67 25.62 -9.35 0.46
N LYS A 68 25.94 -9.41 1.75
CA LYS A 68 27.32 -9.48 2.23
C LYS A 68 28.04 -10.75 1.75
N ALA A 69 27.40 -11.90 1.83
CA ALA A 69 27.95 -13.17 1.36
C ALA A 69 28.15 -13.19 -0.17
N ALA A 70 27.30 -12.52 -0.93
CA ALA A 70 27.46 -12.31 -2.36
C ALA A 70 28.64 -11.37 -2.71
N GLY A 71 29.18 -10.64 -1.74
CA GLY A 71 30.29 -9.72 -1.93
C GLY A 71 29.86 -8.30 -2.37
N LEU A 72 28.60 -7.95 -2.22
CA LEU A 72 28.14 -6.58 -2.42
C LEU A 72 28.77 -5.64 -1.37
N LYS A 73 28.88 -4.36 -1.73
CA LYS A 73 29.28 -3.31 -0.79
C LYS A 73 28.06 -2.74 -0.07
N PRO A 74 28.23 -2.19 1.17
CA PRO A 74 27.17 -1.46 1.86
C PRO A 74 26.67 -0.28 1.04
N GLY A 75 25.35 -0.15 0.87
CA GLY A 75 24.72 0.88 0.03
C GLY A 75 24.44 2.20 0.74
N VAL A 76 24.59 2.26 2.07
CA VAL A 76 24.32 3.48 2.85
C VAL A 76 25.64 4.10 3.31
N SER A 77 26.00 5.21 2.68
CA SER A 77 27.26 5.93 2.96
C SER A 77 28.52 5.02 2.93
N GLY A 78 28.46 3.88 2.22
CA GLY A 78 29.54 2.90 2.15
C GLY A 78 29.84 2.14 3.46
N LYS A 79 28.99 2.27 4.49
CA LYS A 79 29.22 1.73 5.84
C LYS A 79 28.15 0.78 6.33
N SER A 80 26.91 0.95 5.89
CA SER A 80 25.75 0.14 6.31
C SER A 80 24.98 -0.37 5.09
N TYR A 81 24.40 -1.55 5.21
CA TYR A 81 23.40 -2.04 4.26
C TYR A 81 22.00 -1.52 4.58
N ARG A 82 21.77 -0.94 5.79
CA ARG A 82 20.47 -0.54 6.29
C ARG A 82 20.26 0.96 6.11
N GLN A 83 19.25 1.31 5.33
CA GLN A 83 18.69 2.64 5.30
C GLN A 83 17.50 2.69 6.25
N GLU A 84 17.66 3.38 7.37
CA GLU A 84 16.63 3.53 8.39
C GLU A 84 15.58 4.56 7.99
N PHE A 85 14.31 4.25 8.30
CA PHE A 85 13.20 5.20 8.26
C PHE A 85 12.24 4.98 9.44
N PRO A 86 11.53 6.03 9.91
CA PRO A 86 10.57 5.89 11.00
C PRO A 86 9.29 5.23 10.50
N TYR A 87 8.79 4.23 11.22
CA TYR A 87 7.52 3.57 10.97
C TYR A 87 6.63 3.68 12.22
N VAL A 88 5.46 4.34 12.10
CA VAL A 88 4.51 4.49 13.21
C VAL A 88 3.76 3.18 13.40
N THR A 89 3.92 2.54 14.52
CA THR A 89 3.29 1.24 14.83
C THR A 89 1.92 1.39 15.46
N HIS A 90 1.73 2.41 16.29
CA HIS A 90 0.48 2.67 17.00
C HIS A 90 0.48 4.09 17.58
N VAL A 91 -0.66 4.48 18.12
CA VAL A 91 -0.81 5.70 18.90
C VAL A 91 -1.16 5.36 20.33
N GLU A 92 -0.70 6.20 21.25
CA GLU A 92 -1.06 6.14 22.67
C GLU A 92 -1.85 7.39 23.05
N ILE A 93 -2.75 7.23 24.02
CA ILE A 93 -3.46 8.36 24.62
C ILE A 93 -2.46 9.11 25.50
N GLY A 94 -2.12 10.34 25.13
CA GLY A 94 -1.20 11.19 25.87
C GLY A 94 -1.77 11.66 27.22
N PRO A 95 -0.93 12.17 28.11
CA PRO A 95 -1.35 12.57 29.46
C PRO A 95 -2.23 13.83 29.51
N ALA A 96 -2.22 14.65 28.45
CA ALA A 96 -3.01 15.88 28.41
C ALA A 96 -4.46 15.66 27.91
N ASN A 97 -4.88 14.41 27.69
CA ASN A 97 -6.26 14.12 27.35
C ASN A 97 -7.20 14.47 28.51
N THR A 98 -8.19 15.26 28.23
CA THR A 98 -9.23 15.64 29.18
C THR A 98 -10.58 15.67 28.49
N PHE A 99 -11.62 15.34 29.24
CA PHE A 99 -13.02 15.51 28.82
C PHE A 99 -13.88 15.92 29.99
N SER A 100 -14.71 16.93 29.82
CA SER A 100 -15.72 17.35 30.80
C SER A 100 -16.96 17.85 30.06
N ALA A 101 -18.11 17.68 30.69
CA ALA A 101 -19.40 18.14 30.17
C ALA A 101 -20.22 18.77 31.30
N VAL A 102 -20.98 19.80 30.96
CA VAL A 102 -21.91 20.48 31.86
C VAL A 102 -23.27 20.51 31.17
N ARG A 103 -24.32 20.08 31.85
CA ARG A 103 -25.71 20.18 31.41
C ARG A 103 -26.54 20.86 32.48
N GLU A 104 -27.29 21.90 32.07
CA GLU A 104 -28.16 22.69 32.97
C GLU A 104 -27.39 23.17 34.24
N GLY A 105 -26.18 23.63 34.05
CA GLY A 105 -25.33 24.12 35.14
C GLY A 105 -24.69 23.06 36.04
N SER A 106 -24.98 21.78 35.79
CA SER A 106 -24.44 20.65 36.57
C SER A 106 -23.43 19.85 35.79
N ASN A 107 -22.34 19.43 36.46
CA ASN A 107 -21.35 18.54 35.83
C ASN A 107 -21.97 17.17 35.50
N VAL A 108 -21.79 16.75 34.23
CA VAL A 108 -22.17 15.40 33.81
C VAL A 108 -21.10 14.42 34.31
N LYS A 109 -21.53 13.40 35.07
CA LYS A 109 -20.63 12.37 35.60
C LYS A 109 -20.34 11.32 34.52
N LEU A 110 -19.41 11.60 33.63
CA LEU A 110 -18.97 10.64 32.62
C LEU A 110 -17.68 9.94 33.09
N ALA A 111 -17.72 8.61 33.21
CA ALA A 111 -16.53 7.84 33.55
C ALA A 111 -15.54 7.84 32.38
N VAL A 112 -14.24 7.87 32.68
CA VAL A 112 -13.17 7.83 31.65
C VAL A 112 -13.28 6.54 30.80
N SER A 113 -13.81 5.44 31.34
CA SER A 113 -14.05 4.20 30.60
C SER A 113 -15.17 4.29 29.57
N GLU A 114 -16.03 5.31 29.63
CA GLU A 114 -17.20 5.47 28.76
C GLU A 114 -16.93 6.36 27.54
N ILE A 115 -15.73 6.97 27.45
CA ILE A 115 -15.33 7.82 26.33
C ILE A 115 -13.84 7.65 26.00
N SER A 116 -13.49 7.70 24.73
CA SER A 116 -12.08 7.63 24.30
C SER A 116 -11.90 8.39 22.98
N PRO A 117 -10.75 9.07 22.77
CA PRO A 117 -10.42 9.49 21.42
C PRO A 117 -10.24 8.25 20.53
N VAL A 118 -10.54 8.36 19.24
CA VAL A 118 -10.19 7.34 18.25
C VAL A 118 -8.72 7.48 17.85
N GLY A 119 -8.05 6.38 17.50
CA GLY A 119 -6.60 6.36 17.22
C GLY A 119 -6.15 7.28 16.07
N PHE A 120 -7.05 7.63 15.18
CA PHE A 120 -6.83 8.58 14.08
C PHE A 120 -7.39 9.98 14.37
N SER A 121 -7.78 10.30 15.61
CA SER A 121 -8.24 11.64 15.96
C SER A 121 -7.15 12.68 15.70
N SER A 122 -7.50 13.85 15.16
CA SER A 122 -6.60 14.98 15.22
C SER A 122 -6.39 15.43 16.67
N ASN A 123 -5.18 15.86 17.00
CA ASN A 123 -4.91 16.52 18.26
C ASN A 123 -5.57 17.91 18.26
N GLY A 124 -6.09 18.33 19.40
CA GLY A 124 -6.72 19.64 19.50
C GLY A 124 -7.52 19.86 20.77
N LYS A 125 -7.76 21.14 21.08
CA LYS A 125 -8.47 21.58 22.26
C LYS A 125 -9.78 22.25 21.86
N VAL A 126 -10.87 21.88 22.53
CA VAL A 126 -12.18 22.51 22.42
C VAL A 126 -12.56 23.06 23.80
N SER A 127 -12.97 24.33 23.85
CA SER A 127 -13.36 25.00 25.09
C SER A 127 -14.83 25.41 24.99
N ASP A 128 -15.63 24.91 25.95
CA ASP A 128 -17.03 25.32 26.17
C ASP A 128 -17.89 25.33 24.90
N ALA A 129 -17.82 24.27 24.11
CA ALA A 129 -18.64 24.15 22.92
C ALA A 129 -19.95 23.39 23.21
N GLN A 130 -21.06 23.89 22.68
CA GLN A 130 -22.34 23.21 22.77
C GLN A 130 -22.31 21.90 21.99
N LEU A 131 -22.88 20.85 22.56
CA LEU A 131 -23.05 19.55 21.87
C LEU A 131 -24.34 19.58 21.04
N VAL A 132 -24.29 19.15 19.78
CA VAL A 132 -25.43 19.13 18.86
C VAL A 132 -25.58 17.75 18.24
N PHE A 133 -26.78 17.16 18.34
CA PHE A 133 -27.08 15.86 17.77
C PHE A 133 -27.37 15.95 16.26
N ALA A 134 -26.60 15.22 15.47
CA ALA A 134 -26.72 15.16 14.01
C ALA A 134 -26.96 13.72 13.49
N GLY A 135 -27.89 12.98 14.06
CA GLY A 135 -28.27 11.64 13.59
C GLY A 135 -27.09 10.71 13.42
N PHE A 136 -26.79 10.31 12.19
CA PHE A 136 -25.58 9.54 11.84
C PHE A 136 -24.40 10.44 11.44
N GLY A 137 -24.59 11.75 11.34
CA GLY A 137 -23.57 12.71 10.91
C GLY A 137 -23.21 12.59 9.43
N ILE A 138 -24.17 12.26 8.59
CA ILE A 138 -23.98 11.96 7.16
C ILE A 138 -24.67 13.03 6.30
N THR A 139 -23.96 13.45 5.23
CA THR A 139 -24.53 14.17 4.09
C THR A 139 -24.30 13.35 2.83
N ALA A 140 -25.38 12.80 2.26
CA ALA A 140 -25.40 11.95 1.08
C ALA A 140 -26.39 12.51 0.06
N LYS A 141 -26.01 13.60 -0.64
CA LYS A 141 -26.89 14.35 -1.57
C LYS A 141 -27.48 13.45 -2.66
N ASP A 142 -26.68 12.51 -3.19
CA ASP A 142 -27.11 11.56 -4.21
C ASP A 142 -28.23 10.64 -3.73
N GLN A 143 -28.28 10.39 -2.41
CA GLN A 143 -29.30 9.58 -1.74
C GLN A 143 -30.42 10.44 -1.14
N LYS A 144 -30.41 11.77 -1.37
CA LYS A 144 -31.34 12.74 -0.77
C LYS A 144 -31.38 12.64 0.76
N TYR A 145 -30.24 12.34 1.38
CA TYR A 145 -30.07 12.20 2.81
C TYR A 145 -29.06 13.22 3.34
N ASP A 146 -29.49 14.00 4.34
CA ASP A 146 -28.63 15.03 4.95
C ASP A 146 -29.02 15.25 6.41
N ASP A 147 -28.17 14.77 7.33
CA ASP A 147 -28.35 14.96 8.77
C ASP A 147 -28.13 16.40 9.23
N TYR A 148 -27.44 17.20 8.41
CA TYR A 148 -27.15 18.61 8.69
C TYR A 148 -28.17 19.58 8.06
N ASN A 149 -29.09 19.06 7.24
CA ASN A 149 -30.14 19.85 6.64
C ASN A 149 -31.43 19.04 6.58
N ARG A 150 -32.09 18.90 7.72
CA ARG A 150 -33.31 18.10 7.84
C ARG A 150 -34.53 18.96 7.46
N ASN A 151 -35.32 18.45 6.54
CA ASN A 151 -36.56 19.13 6.08
C ASN A 151 -36.34 20.57 5.60
N GLY A 152 -35.16 20.88 5.03
CA GLY A 152 -34.85 22.23 4.55
C GLY A 152 -34.40 23.22 5.62
N ALA A 153 -34.26 22.77 6.89
CA ALA A 153 -33.75 23.59 7.99
C ALA A 153 -32.29 23.19 8.30
N PRO A 154 -31.30 24.05 8.01
CA PRO A 154 -29.89 23.79 8.35
C PRO A 154 -29.69 23.64 9.85
N LEU A 155 -28.97 22.59 10.26
CA LEU A 155 -28.57 22.40 11.64
C LEU A 155 -27.39 23.32 11.98
N ASP A 156 -27.56 24.20 12.96
CA ASP A 156 -26.48 25.09 13.39
C ASP A 156 -25.44 24.32 14.24
N VAL A 157 -24.35 23.96 13.60
CA VAL A 157 -23.20 23.25 14.23
C VAL A 157 -21.92 24.10 14.21
N LYS A 158 -21.99 25.34 13.71
CA LYS A 158 -20.79 26.19 13.59
C LYS A 158 -20.20 26.51 14.97
N GLY A 159 -18.93 26.19 15.17
CA GLY A 159 -18.22 26.34 16.45
C GLY A 159 -18.71 25.43 17.56
N LYS A 160 -19.52 24.39 17.23
CA LYS A 160 -20.08 23.42 18.17
C LYS A 160 -19.46 22.05 17.98
N VAL A 161 -19.72 21.11 18.88
CA VAL A 161 -19.31 19.72 18.78
C VAL A 161 -20.52 18.91 18.33
N VAL A 162 -20.34 18.14 17.25
CA VAL A 162 -21.36 17.21 16.77
C VAL A 162 -21.31 15.92 17.58
N ILE A 163 -22.47 15.39 17.96
CA ILE A 163 -22.63 14.02 18.45
C ILE A 163 -23.55 13.26 17.50
N ALA A 164 -23.14 12.06 17.07
CA ALA A 164 -23.84 11.25 16.09
C ALA A 164 -23.72 9.77 16.40
N PHE A 165 -24.65 8.94 15.93
CA PHE A 165 -24.52 7.48 16.00
C PHE A 165 -23.44 6.95 15.06
N ASP A 166 -22.73 5.91 15.48
CA ASP A 166 -21.92 5.09 14.59
C ASP A 166 -22.82 4.34 13.59
N GLY A 167 -22.23 3.88 12.46
CA GLY A 167 -22.98 3.23 11.40
C GLY A 167 -23.75 4.20 10.49
N ASN A 168 -24.83 3.73 9.91
CA ASN A 168 -25.64 4.46 8.94
C ASN A 168 -27.10 3.97 8.93
N GLN A 169 -27.95 4.60 8.14
CA GLN A 169 -29.37 4.31 8.03
C GLN A 169 -29.70 2.90 7.48
N ALA A 170 -28.83 2.34 6.65
CA ALA A 170 -29.06 1.05 5.99
C ALA A 170 -28.55 -0.16 6.80
N ASN A 171 -28.15 0.02 8.06
CA ASN A 171 -27.53 -1.00 8.89
C ASN A 171 -26.32 -1.67 8.18
N ASP A 172 -26.04 -2.94 8.46
CA ASP A 172 -24.85 -3.65 7.99
C ASP A 172 -24.99 -4.22 6.56
N ASP A 173 -25.85 -3.65 5.71
CA ASP A 173 -25.93 -4.07 4.31
C ASP A 173 -24.60 -3.78 3.58
N PRO A 174 -23.86 -4.81 3.15
CA PRO A 174 -22.58 -4.65 2.47
C PRO A 174 -22.69 -3.95 1.11
N HIS A 175 -23.89 -3.84 0.54
CA HIS A 175 -24.16 -3.16 -0.73
C HIS A 175 -24.72 -1.76 -0.56
N SER A 176 -24.87 -1.30 0.68
CA SER A 176 -25.41 0.02 0.98
C SER A 176 -24.54 1.15 0.44
N PRO A 177 -25.13 2.14 -0.27
CA PRO A 177 -24.40 3.33 -0.70
C PRO A 177 -23.88 4.18 0.47
N PHE A 178 -24.37 3.95 1.69
CA PHE A 178 -23.93 4.62 2.91
C PHE A 178 -22.67 4.02 3.53
N ARG A 179 -22.16 2.87 3.03
CA ARG A 179 -20.94 2.22 3.55
C ARG A 179 -19.69 3.11 3.49
N ARG A 180 -19.65 4.05 2.55
CA ARG A 180 -18.54 5.00 2.39
C ARG A 180 -18.42 6.04 3.51
N PHE A 181 -19.44 6.17 4.37
CA PHE A 181 -19.47 7.17 5.46
C PHE A 181 -18.90 6.58 6.76
N ASP A 182 -17.63 6.29 6.75
CA ASP A 182 -16.87 5.89 7.93
C ASP A 182 -16.66 7.06 8.91
N LEU A 183 -16.00 6.82 10.03
CA LEU A 183 -15.78 7.84 11.06
C LEU A 183 -14.92 9.01 10.57
N ARG A 184 -13.98 8.81 9.66
CA ARG A 184 -13.15 9.88 9.08
C ARG A 184 -13.99 10.76 8.17
N THR A 185 -14.80 10.16 7.32
CA THR A 185 -15.75 10.87 6.45
C THR A 185 -16.74 11.67 7.27
N LYS A 186 -17.30 11.10 8.36
CA LYS A 186 -18.19 11.86 9.27
C LYS A 186 -17.49 13.05 9.91
N ALA A 187 -16.21 12.90 10.31
CA ALA A 187 -15.43 14.01 10.87
C ALA A 187 -15.18 15.12 9.83
N SER A 188 -14.96 14.76 8.56
CA SER A 188 -14.81 15.71 7.47
C SER A 188 -16.12 16.46 7.20
N ILE A 189 -17.26 15.75 7.16
CA ILE A 189 -18.59 16.36 7.02
C ILE A 189 -18.89 17.31 8.18
N ALA A 190 -18.60 16.90 9.42
CA ALA A 190 -18.78 17.77 10.60
C ALA A 190 -17.97 19.06 10.48
N LYS A 191 -16.70 18.97 10.09
CA LYS A 191 -15.80 20.11 9.85
C LYS A 191 -16.35 21.05 8.79
N GLU A 192 -16.86 20.53 7.67
CA GLU A 192 -17.41 21.34 6.58
C GLU A 192 -18.65 22.14 7.00
N ASN A 193 -19.46 21.55 7.86
CA ASN A 193 -20.59 22.24 8.45
C ASN A 193 -20.17 23.20 9.58
N GLY A 194 -18.85 23.33 9.83
CA GLY A 194 -18.29 24.29 10.80
C GLY A 194 -18.16 23.76 12.21
N ALA A 195 -18.35 22.47 12.45
CA ALA A 195 -18.14 21.86 13.77
C ALA A 195 -16.64 21.87 14.14
N VAL A 196 -16.37 21.94 15.45
CA VAL A 196 -15.01 21.96 16.01
C VAL A 196 -14.62 20.63 16.65
N GLY A 197 -15.50 19.64 16.67
CA GLY A 197 -15.27 18.30 17.17
C GLY A 197 -16.40 17.35 16.82
N LEU A 198 -16.12 16.05 16.91
CA LEU A 198 -17.08 14.97 16.67
C LEU A 198 -17.05 13.97 17.84
N ILE A 199 -18.21 13.58 18.34
CA ILE A 199 -18.38 12.47 19.27
C ILE A 199 -19.28 11.43 18.59
N VAL A 200 -18.83 10.17 18.53
CA VAL A 200 -19.61 9.10 17.90
C VAL A 200 -20.12 8.12 18.95
N ILE A 201 -21.42 7.89 18.96
CA ILE A 201 -22.08 6.98 19.89
C ILE A 201 -21.88 5.54 19.39
N SER A 202 -21.23 4.73 20.20
CA SER A 202 -21.01 3.32 19.93
C SER A 202 -22.32 2.55 19.75
N ARG A 203 -22.34 1.63 18.79
CA ARG A 203 -23.42 0.64 18.62
C ARG A 203 -23.06 -0.72 19.20
N GLU A 204 -21.78 -0.94 19.54
CA GLU A 204 -21.32 -2.22 20.08
C GLU A 204 -21.71 -2.41 21.54
N LYS A 205 -22.02 -3.66 21.90
CA LYS A 205 -22.37 -4.04 23.28
C LYS A 205 -21.16 -3.99 24.21
N ASN A 206 -19.97 -4.26 23.68
CA ASN A 206 -18.72 -4.25 24.43
C ASN A 206 -17.87 -3.04 24.07
N PHE A 207 -18.17 -1.92 24.68
CA PHE A 207 -17.45 -0.67 24.44
C PHE A 207 -15.97 -0.74 24.85
N ALA A 208 -15.60 -1.54 25.83
CA ALA A 208 -14.21 -1.67 26.27
C ALA A 208 -13.32 -2.21 25.16
N ASP A 209 -13.77 -3.26 24.47
CA ASP A 209 -13.04 -3.86 23.35
C ASP A 209 -13.09 -2.95 22.11
N GLU A 210 -14.25 -2.34 21.82
CA GLU A 210 -14.39 -1.40 20.71
C GLU A 210 -13.45 -0.21 20.86
N ARG A 211 -13.36 0.37 22.05
CA ARG A 211 -12.48 1.49 22.36
C ARG A 211 -11.02 1.15 22.04
N LEU A 212 -10.55 -0.04 22.41
CA LEU A 212 -9.19 -0.49 22.13
C LEU A 212 -8.98 -0.71 20.61
N ARG A 213 -9.93 -1.31 19.93
CA ARG A 213 -9.86 -1.50 18.47
C ARG A 213 -9.85 -0.17 17.72
N LYS A 214 -10.60 0.83 18.18
CA LYS A 214 -10.64 2.17 17.56
C LYS A 214 -9.39 3.01 17.88
N LEU A 215 -8.46 2.53 18.70
CA LEU A 215 -7.12 3.11 18.88
C LEU A 215 -6.11 2.68 17.81
N THR A 216 -6.50 1.81 16.87
CA THR A 216 -5.66 1.47 15.72
C THR A 216 -5.40 2.72 14.88
N PHE A 217 -4.17 2.81 14.40
CA PHE A 217 -3.71 3.91 13.56
C PHE A 217 -3.30 3.35 12.19
N ASP A 218 -3.85 3.93 11.15
CA ASP A 218 -3.48 3.64 9.77
C ASP A 218 -2.81 4.89 9.19
N GLN A 219 -1.52 4.77 8.93
CA GLN A 219 -0.71 5.87 8.43
C GLN A 219 -1.14 6.34 7.05
N THR A 220 -1.69 5.44 6.24
CA THR A 220 -2.08 5.75 4.85
C THR A 220 -3.29 6.69 4.76
N LEU A 221 -4.11 6.74 5.82
CA LEU A 221 -5.35 7.50 5.84
C LEU A 221 -5.26 8.84 6.61
N GLY A 222 -4.18 9.08 7.35
CA GLY A 222 -3.96 10.30 8.13
C GLY A 222 -4.93 10.49 9.31
N THR A 223 -4.94 11.69 9.90
CA THR A 223 -5.80 12.04 11.06
C THR A 223 -7.17 12.55 10.63
N SER A 224 -8.14 12.52 11.55
CA SER A 224 -9.48 13.06 11.32
C SER A 224 -9.50 14.60 11.16
N ALA A 225 -10.53 15.11 10.49
CA ALA A 225 -10.69 16.52 10.20
C ALA A 225 -10.90 17.41 11.42
N VAL A 226 -11.43 16.86 12.48
CA VAL A 226 -11.63 17.48 13.80
C VAL A 226 -11.30 16.48 14.89
N PRO A 227 -10.98 16.91 16.14
CA PRO A 227 -10.87 16.01 17.26
C PRO A 227 -12.10 15.12 17.38
N THR A 228 -11.87 13.79 17.38
CA THR A 228 -12.92 12.79 17.29
C THR A 228 -12.85 11.81 18.45
N PHE A 229 -13.98 11.63 19.12
CA PHE A 229 -14.18 10.68 20.22
C PHE A 229 -15.20 9.61 19.84
N ILE A 230 -15.07 8.46 20.51
CA ILE A 230 -16.13 7.47 20.62
C ILE A 230 -16.65 7.43 22.07
N VAL A 231 -17.96 7.38 22.24
CA VAL A 231 -18.61 7.31 23.55
C VAL A 231 -19.52 6.09 23.62
N SER A 232 -19.57 5.44 24.79
CA SER A 232 -20.51 4.33 25.02
C SER A 232 -21.96 4.81 24.96
N ARG A 233 -22.89 3.86 24.78
CA ARG A 233 -24.34 4.17 24.86
C ARG A 233 -24.72 4.75 26.23
N LYS A 234 -24.13 4.24 27.32
CA LYS A 234 -24.34 4.76 28.66
C LYS A 234 -23.83 6.19 28.79
N GLY A 235 -22.59 6.45 28.32
CA GLY A 235 -22.03 7.80 28.34
C GLY A 235 -22.82 8.79 27.47
N ALA A 236 -23.31 8.37 26.32
CA ALA A 236 -24.18 9.17 25.47
C ALA A 236 -25.51 9.51 26.14
N ALA A 237 -26.13 8.53 26.82
CA ALA A 237 -27.36 8.75 27.59
C ALA A 237 -27.13 9.79 28.71
N GLU A 238 -25.99 9.72 29.41
CA GLU A 238 -25.62 10.72 30.42
C GLU A 238 -25.40 12.13 29.82
N LEU A 239 -24.74 12.23 28.64
CA LEU A 239 -24.55 13.48 27.93
C LEU A 239 -25.87 14.12 27.51
N PHE A 240 -26.83 13.35 27.08
CA PHE A 240 -28.15 13.81 26.69
C PHE A 240 -29.15 13.97 27.84
N GLY A 241 -28.89 13.37 28.99
CA GLY A 241 -29.87 13.28 30.09
C GLY A 241 -31.04 12.35 29.78
N LEU A 242 -30.77 11.31 29.01
CA LEU A 242 -31.71 10.28 28.62
C LEU A 242 -31.47 9.00 29.42
N ASP A 243 -32.49 8.17 29.53
CA ASP A 243 -32.30 6.77 29.91
C ASP A 243 -32.00 5.89 28.67
N ALA A 244 -31.70 4.62 28.92
CA ALA A 244 -31.32 3.71 27.83
C ALA A 244 -32.48 3.47 26.83
N ALA A 245 -33.74 3.49 27.29
CA ALA A 245 -34.92 3.28 26.45
C ALA A 245 -35.13 4.48 25.52
N ALA A 246 -34.97 5.69 26.04
CA ALA A 246 -35.09 6.92 25.27
C ALA A 246 -33.95 7.05 24.24
N LEU A 247 -32.71 6.63 24.58
CA LEU A 247 -31.59 6.58 23.64
C LEU A 247 -31.85 5.57 22.51
N ASN A 248 -32.37 4.38 22.83
CA ASN A 248 -32.74 3.40 21.83
C ASN A 248 -33.85 3.89 20.90
N LYS A 249 -34.83 4.61 21.44
CA LYS A 249 -35.87 5.23 20.63
C LYS A 249 -35.30 6.31 19.72
N LEU A 250 -34.40 7.16 20.21
CA LEU A 250 -33.73 8.18 19.41
C LEU A 250 -32.98 7.56 18.21
N GLU A 251 -32.31 6.41 18.41
CA GLU A 251 -31.65 5.69 17.33
C GLU A 251 -32.66 5.13 16.32
N ALA A 252 -33.74 4.50 16.79
CA ALA A 252 -34.79 3.95 15.93
C ALA A 252 -35.47 5.05 15.09
N ASP A 253 -35.79 6.19 15.69
CA ASP A 253 -36.37 7.36 15.01
C ASP A 253 -35.38 7.90 13.94
N THR A 254 -34.08 7.89 14.25
CA THR A 254 -33.02 8.30 13.32
C THR A 254 -32.91 7.35 12.12
N ILE A 255 -33.00 6.03 12.34
CA ILE A 255 -32.99 5.00 11.28
C ILE A 255 -34.21 5.18 10.37
N ASN A 256 -35.39 5.42 10.93
CA ASN A 256 -36.63 5.55 10.18
C ASN A 256 -36.77 6.90 9.47
N GLY A 257 -35.85 7.85 9.71
CA GLY A 257 -35.95 9.20 9.16
C GLY A 257 -37.09 10.03 9.76
N GLU A 258 -37.62 9.60 10.90
CA GLU A 258 -38.67 10.33 11.63
C GLU A 258 -38.09 11.59 12.25
N GLY A 259 -38.90 12.61 12.46
CA GLY A 259 -38.50 13.92 12.98
C GLY A 259 -37.80 13.80 14.34
N VAL A 260 -36.49 13.79 14.31
CA VAL A 260 -35.66 13.63 15.51
C VAL A 260 -35.65 14.92 16.28
N VAL A 261 -36.28 14.95 17.43
CA VAL A 261 -36.15 16.04 18.39
C VAL A 261 -34.74 15.93 19.00
N SER A 262 -33.90 16.95 18.76
CA SER A 262 -32.60 17.02 19.42
C SER A 262 -32.80 17.01 20.93
N PRO A 263 -32.22 16.04 21.65
CA PRO A 263 -32.28 16.04 23.11
C PRO A 263 -31.58 17.27 23.68
N ALA A 264 -31.90 17.66 24.90
CA ALA A 264 -31.16 18.67 25.63
C ALA A 264 -29.67 18.28 25.66
N THR A 265 -28.81 19.22 25.28
CA THR A 265 -27.41 18.92 25.08
C THR A 265 -26.53 19.57 26.14
N ALA A 266 -25.38 18.90 26.40
CA ALA A 266 -24.36 19.44 27.28
C ALA A 266 -23.47 20.45 26.53
N THR A 267 -22.82 21.33 27.30
CA THR A 267 -21.61 22.04 26.87
C THR A 267 -20.41 21.19 27.22
N VAL A 268 -19.54 20.96 26.24
CA VAL A 268 -18.36 20.09 26.41
C VAL A 268 -17.06 20.88 26.32
N ARG A 269 -16.08 20.43 27.07
CA ARG A 269 -14.69 20.91 27.02
C ARG A 269 -13.80 19.69 26.99
N PHE A 270 -12.83 19.66 26.05
CA PHE A 270 -11.87 18.55 25.98
C PHE A 270 -10.55 18.97 25.35
N ASN A 271 -9.54 18.17 25.60
CA ASN A 271 -8.28 18.18 24.89
C ASN A 271 -7.98 16.75 24.41
N VAL A 272 -7.67 16.59 23.12
CA VAL A 272 -7.16 15.35 22.54
C VAL A 272 -5.66 15.48 22.37
N GLU A 273 -4.93 14.54 22.93
CA GLU A 273 -3.51 14.33 22.68
C GLU A 273 -3.28 12.85 22.38
N LEU A 274 -2.95 12.56 21.14
CA LEU A 274 -2.46 11.25 20.71
C LEU A 274 -0.97 11.37 20.43
N VAL A 275 -0.21 10.43 20.97
CA VAL A 275 1.24 10.34 20.81
C VAL A 275 1.55 9.18 19.89
N GLN A 276 2.10 9.48 18.71
CA GLN A 276 2.55 8.46 17.77
C GLN A 276 3.80 7.77 18.31
N LYS A 277 3.80 6.44 18.25
CA LYS A 277 4.95 5.60 18.61
C LYS A 277 5.52 5.01 17.32
N SER A 278 6.72 5.43 16.99
CA SER A 278 7.46 4.91 15.86
C SER A 278 8.58 3.99 16.30
N VAL A 279 8.87 3.03 15.45
CA VAL A 279 10.05 2.15 15.52
C VAL A 279 10.85 2.31 14.25
N PRO A 280 12.16 2.02 14.27
CA PRO A 280 12.94 2.00 13.05
C PRO A 280 12.50 0.84 12.15
N ALA A 281 12.33 1.12 10.85
CA ALA A 281 12.24 0.15 9.78
C ALA A 281 13.38 0.38 8.79
N TYR A 282 13.68 -0.59 7.93
CA TYR A 282 14.90 -0.54 7.14
C TYR A 282 14.68 -1.02 5.71
N ASN A 283 15.17 -0.25 4.73
CA ASN A 283 15.50 -0.81 3.43
C ASN A 283 16.90 -1.44 3.51
N ILE A 284 17.09 -2.59 2.88
CA ILE A 284 18.38 -3.28 2.83
C ILE A 284 19.00 -3.06 1.44
N ILE A 285 20.17 -2.40 1.40
CA ILE A 285 20.78 -1.89 0.17
C ILE A 285 22.18 -2.46 0.00
N GLY A 286 22.37 -3.21 -1.08
CA GLY A 286 23.65 -3.75 -1.50
C GLY A 286 24.09 -3.14 -2.83
N VAL A 287 25.36 -2.80 -2.97
CA VAL A 287 25.94 -2.17 -4.17
C VAL A 287 26.97 -3.09 -4.82
N LEU A 288 26.82 -3.33 -6.10
CA LEU A 288 27.88 -3.89 -6.96
C LEU A 288 28.41 -2.76 -7.87
N PRO A 289 29.58 -2.19 -7.59
CA PRO A 289 30.13 -1.09 -8.37
C PRO A 289 30.37 -1.45 -9.83
N GLY A 290 30.08 -0.52 -10.72
CA GLY A 290 30.37 -0.65 -12.15
C GLY A 290 31.87 -0.58 -12.45
N ASN A 291 32.26 -1.23 -13.54
CA ASN A 291 33.67 -1.33 -13.97
C ASN A 291 34.01 -0.42 -15.16
N ASP A 292 33.02 0.07 -15.91
CA ASP A 292 33.28 0.96 -17.05
C ASP A 292 33.56 2.39 -16.59
N PRO A 293 34.65 3.02 -16.99
CA PRO A 293 35.01 4.38 -16.55
C PRO A 293 33.96 5.45 -16.88
N LYS A 294 33.13 5.24 -17.92
CA LYS A 294 32.10 6.20 -18.36
C LYS A 294 30.72 5.91 -17.76
N LEU A 295 30.44 4.63 -17.52
CA LEU A 295 29.09 4.19 -17.13
C LEU A 295 28.97 3.84 -15.64
N LYS A 296 30.06 3.66 -14.90
CA LYS A 296 30.07 3.24 -13.50
C LYS A 296 29.29 4.13 -12.54
N ASP A 297 29.11 5.40 -12.89
CA ASP A 297 28.34 6.36 -12.08
C ASP A 297 26.85 6.33 -12.41
N GLU A 298 26.43 5.57 -13.42
CA GLU A 298 25.04 5.27 -13.72
C GLU A 298 24.59 4.03 -12.96
N VAL A 299 23.33 4.02 -12.50
CA VAL A 299 22.81 3.02 -11.58
C VAL A 299 21.59 2.33 -12.17
N ILE A 300 21.61 1.00 -12.18
CA ILE A 300 20.41 0.18 -12.39
C ILE A 300 19.96 -0.32 -11.01
N VAL A 301 18.74 0.01 -10.63
CA VAL A 301 18.12 -0.49 -9.39
C VAL A 301 17.38 -1.78 -9.68
N ILE A 302 17.58 -2.79 -8.83
CA ILE A 302 16.88 -4.08 -8.86
C ILE A 302 16.26 -4.25 -7.48
N GLY A 303 14.93 -4.29 -7.39
CA GLY A 303 14.21 -4.20 -6.14
C GLY A 303 13.12 -5.24 -5.94
N ALA A 304 12.84 -5.53 -4.68
CA ALA A 304 11.71 -6.32 -4.19
C ALA A 304 11.46 -5.96 -2.73
N HIS A 305 10.23 -6.04 -2.23
CA HIS A 305 10.00 -5.87 -0.80
C HIS A 305 10.16 -7.18 -0.04
N TYR A 306 10.51 -7.09 1.25
CA TYR A 306 10.72 -8.25 2.10
C TYR A 306 9.76 -8.33 3.29
N ASP A 307 8.99 -7.27 3.55
CA ASP A 307 7.92 -7.29 4.55
C ASP A 307 6.69 -8.04 4.05
N HIS A 308 5.75 -8.33 4.96
CA HIS A 308 4.44 -8.88 4.66
C HIS A 308 3.47 -8.59 5.81
N LEU A 309 2.28 -9.20 5.83
CA LEU A 309 1.15 -8.84 6.69
C LEU A 309 1.23 -9.33 8.15
N GLY A 310 2.30 -10.03 8.56
CA GLY A 310 2.41 -10.53 9.93
C GLY A 310 1.34 -11.57 10.26
N ARG A 311 0.51 -11.27 11.26
CA ARG A 311 -0.66 -12.09 11.63
C ARG A 311 -1.97 -11.55 11.09
N GLY A 312 -1.92 -10.94 9.90
CA GLY A 312 -3.10 -10.36 9.24
C GLY A 312 -3.46 -8.97 9.75
N GLY A 313 -4.73 -8.64 9.70
CA GLY A 313 -5.24 -7.29 9.96
C GLY A 313 -5.59 -6.54 8.69
N SER A 314 -5.26 -5.26 8.61
CA SER A 314 -5.46 -4.46 7.40
C SER A 314 -4.72 -5.10 6.22
N GLY A 315 -5.34 -5.15 5.05
CA GLY A 315 -4.79 -5.80 3.86
C GLY A 315 -5.06 -7.31 3.76
N SER A 316 -5.33 -8.02 4.86
CA SER A 316 -5.59 -9.46 4.82
C SER A 316 -6.90 -9.81 4.11
N LEU A 317 -6.85 -10.80 3.21
CA LEU A 317 -8.02 -11.43 2.60
C LEU A 317 -8.56 -12.63 3.44
N ALA A 318 -8.01 -12.82 4.65
CA ALA A 318 -8.52 -13.70 5.68
C ALA A 318 -8.79 -12.89 6.98
N PRO A 319 -9.75 -11.94 6.98
CA PRO A 319 -9.86 -10.88 8.00
C PRO A 319 -10.16 -11.42 9.42
N ASN A 320 -10.66 -12.66 9.54
CA ASN A 320 -10.95 -13.30 10.83
C ASN A 320 -9.81 -14.24 11.28
N SER A 321 -8.72 -14.36 10.51
CA SER A 321 -7.58 -15.20 10.86
C SER A 321 -6.55 -14.39 11.66
N THR A 322 -6.00 -15.01 12.69
CA THR A 322 -4.83 -14.53 13.45
C THR A 322 -3.61 -15.41 13.20
N GLU A 323 -3.69 -16.30 12.21
CA GLU A 323 -2.59 -17.14 11.79
C GLU A 323 -1.50 -16.33 11.10
N ILE A 324 -0.30 -16.86 11.04
CA ILE A 324 0.82 -16.22 10.35
C ILE A 324 0.51 -16.15 8.85
N HIS A 325 0.60 -14.96 8.27
CA HIS A 325 0.60 -14.75 6.83
C HIS A 325 2.04 -14.93 6.36
N HIS A 326 2.33 -16.08 5.75
CA HIS A 326 3.70 -16.48 5.44
C HIS A 326 4.30 -15.68 4.28
N GLY A 327 3.48 -15.27 3.30
CA GLY A 327 3.90 -14.46 2.17
C GLY A 327 5.06 -15.08 1.38
N ALA A 328 4.90 -16.34 0.97
CA ALA A 328 5.95 -17.04 0.25
C ALA A 328 6.11 -16.50 -1.17
N ASP A 329 4.99 -16.26 -1.86
CA ASP A 329 5.01 -15.57 -3.14
C ASP A 329 5.07 -14.06 -2.93
N ASP A 330 4.32 -13.56 -1.99
CA ASP A 330 4.21 -12.14 -1.63
C ASP A 330 4.98 -11.80 -0.31
N ASN A 331 6.23 -11.29 -0.32
CA ASN A 331 7.08 -11.24 -1.50
C ASN A 331 8.46 -11.84 -1.15
N ALA A 332 8.44 -13.06 -0.53
CA ALA A 332 9.70 -13.78 -0.35
C ALA A 332 10.27 -14.25 -1.70
N SER A 333 9.43 -14.49 -2.72
CA SER A 333 9.85 -14.83 -4.07
C SER A 333 10.67 -13.72 -4.72
N GLY A 334 10.15 -12.49 -4.79
CA GLY A 334 10.90 -11.36 -5.34
C GLY A 334 12.20 -11.09 -4.58
N THR A 335 12.16 -11.16 -3.24
CA THR A 335 13.37 -11.01 -2.41
C THR A 335 14.40 -12.11 -2.70
N ALA A 336 13.97 -13.37 -2.89
CA ALA A 336 14.87 -14.47 -3.25
C ALA A 336 15.47 -14.28 -4.65
N ALA A 337 14.66 -13.81 -5.59
CA ALA A 337 15.11 -13.51 -6.94
C ALA A 337 16.21 -12.43 -6.97
N ILE A 338 16.04 -11.32 -6.25
CA ILE A 338 17.07 -10.27 -6.22
C ILE A 338 18.35 -10.73 -5.51
N ILE A 339 18.24 -11.58 -4.48
CA ILE A 339 19.41 -12.17 -3.81
C ILE A 339 20.17 -13.09 -4.75
N GLU A 340 19.48 -13.92 -5.54
CA GLU A 340 20.12 -14.82 -6.50
C GLU A 340 20.81 -14.03 -7.62
N MET A 341 20.14 -13.02 -8.19
CA MET A 341 20.77 -12.12 -9.16
C MET A 341 22.00 -11.41 -8.59
N ALA A 342 21.92 -10.95 -7.32
CA ALA A 342 23.06 -10.31 -6.66
C ALA A 342 24.30 -11.24 -6.61
N LYS A 343 24.10 -12.54 -6.32
CA LYS A 343 25.17 -13.55 -6.33
C LYS A 343 25.75 -13.75 -7.73
N ASN A 344 24.88 -13.89 -8.73
CA ASN A 344 25.26 -14.15 -10.11
C ASN A 344 26.05 -12.99 -10.72
N PHE A 345 25.57 -11.74 -10.54
CA PHE A 345 26.27 -10.56 -11.00
C PHE A 345 27.60 -10.33 -10.26
N ALA A 346 27.63 -10.52 -8.94
CA ALA A 346 28.87 -10.39 -8.17
C ALA A 346 29.91 -11.46 -8.52
N HIS A 347 29.46 -12.67 -8.89
CA HIS A 347 30.36 -13.71 -9.38
C HIS A 347 30.95 -13.36 -10.76
N SER A 348 30.13 -12.85 -11.68
CA SER A 348 30.56 -12.49 -13.03
C SER A 348 31.47 -11.28 -13.07
N LYS A 349 31.22 -10.26 -12.24
CA LYS A 349 31.94 -8.98 -12.16
C LYS A 349 32.10 -8.28 -13.51
N LYS A 350 31.11 -8.40 -14.40
CA LYS A 350 31.16 -7.88 -15.76
C LYS A 350 30.30 -6.63 -15.97
N ASN A 351 29.64 -6.13 -14.91
CA ASN A 351 28.74 -4.99 -15.00
C ASN A 351 29.51 -3.70 -15.30
N ALA A 352 29.10 -3.00 -16.35
CA ALA A 352 29.63 -1.69 -16.72
C ALA A 352 29.09 -0.60 -15.79
N ARG A 353 27.77 -0.62 -15.54
CA ARG A 353 27.07 0.28 -14.62
C ARG A 353 27.10 -0.27 -13.19
N THR A 354 26.88 0.60 -12.23
CA THR A 354 26.64 0.18 -10.85
C THR A 354 25.25 -0.48 -10.73
N LEU A 355 25.19 -1.68 -10.13
CA LEU A 355 23.94 -2.34 -9.81
C LEU A 355 23.64 -2.12 -8.33
N LEU A 356 22.42 -1.65 -8.05
CA LEU A 356 21.93 -1.38 -6.71
C LEU A 356 20.79 -2.34 -6.42
N PHE A 357 21.02 -3.27 -5.51
CA PHE A 357 20.02 -4.23 -5.04
C PHE A 357 19.36 -3.67 -3.80
N ILE A 358 18.05 -3.50 -3.83
CA ILE A 358 17.29 -2.96 -2.71
C ILE A 358 16.17 -3.92 -2.34
N SER A 359 16.18 -4.37 -1.08
CA SER A 359 15.03 -5.05 -0.49
C SER A 359 14.28 -4.04 0.39
N PHE A 360 13.08 -3.65 -0.05
CA PHE A 360 12.27 -2.62 0.60
C PHE A 360 11.50 -3.20 1.79
N SER A 361 11.14 -2.33 2.75
CA SER A 361 10.19 -2.64 3.82
C SER A 361 9.05 -1.64 3.82
N GLY A 362 7.87 -2.04 4.28
CA GLY A 362 6.70 -1.18 4.33
C GLY A 362 6.01 -1.00 2.98
N GLU A 363 6.17 -1.93 2.07
CA GLU A 363 5.42 -1.99 0.82
C GLU A 363 3.94 -2.20 1.12
N GLU A 364 3.62 -3.22 1.92
CA GLU A 364 2.28 -3.63 2.37
C GLU A 364 1.53 -2.55 3.18
N GLU A 365 2.28 -1.60 3.70
CA GLU A 365 1.76 -0.47 4.47
C GLU A 365 1.65 0.82 3.62
N GLY A 366 1.81 0.72 2.28
CA GLY A 366 1.67 1.82 1.33
C GLY A 366 2.99 2.34 0.76
N LEU A 367 3.89 1.45 0.35
CA LEU A 367 5.15 1.74 -0.34
C LEU A 367 6.14 2.60 0.48
N TYR A 368 6.10 2.49 1.82
CA TYR A 368 6.89 3.37 2.70
C TYR A 368 8.38 3.35 2.40
N GLY A 369 8.96 2.16 2.23
CA GLY A 369 10.39 2.00 2.02
C GLY A 369 10.88 2.55 0.70
N SER A 370 10.20 2.22 -0.40
CA SER A 370 10.58 2.73 -1.73
C SER A 370 10.35 4.23 -1.85
N ASN A 371 9.25 4.72 -1.25
CA ASN A 371 8.97 6.14 -1.18
C ASN A 371 10.03 6.89 -0.36
N TRP A 372 10.40 6.34 0.80
CA TRP A 372 11.50 6.90 1.58
C TRP A 372 12.80 6.93 0.80
N TYR A 373 13.13 5.84 0.09
CA TYR A 373 14.35 5.76 -0.71
C TYR A 373 14.40 6.83 -1.80
N VAL A 374 13.35 6.98 -2.62
CA VAL A 374 13.38 7.96 -3.73
C VAL A 374 13.39 9.41 -3.27
N ASN A 375 12.98 9.69 -2.02
CA ASN A 375 13.05 11.02 -1.40
C ASN A 375 14.33 11.23 -0.58
N ASN A 376 15.00 10.14 -0.14
CA ASN A 376 16.27 10.15 0.61
C ASN A 376 17.26 9.16 -0.01
N PRO A 377 17.60 9.29 -1.31
CA PRO A 377 18.36 8.28 -2.01
C PRO A 377 19.81 8.21 -1.53
N THR A 378 20.37 6.99 -1.47
CA THR A 378 21.77 6.76 -1.06
C THR A 378 22.78 7.07 -2.16
N VAL A 379 22.30 7.16 -3.39
CA VAL A 379 23.02 7.69 -4.58
C VAL A 379 22.12 8.73 -5.24
N PRO A 380 22.66 9.79 -5.87
CA PRO A 380 21.81 10.80 -6.51
C PRO A 380 20.78 10.17 -7.44
N ILE A 381 19.50 10.46 -7.25
CA ILE A 381 18.40 9.82 -7.99
C ILE A 381 18.54 10.00 -9.51
N ALA A 382 19.13 11.10 -9.96
CA ALA A 382 19.41 11.37 -11.36
C ALA A 382 20.46 10.42 -12.00
N GLN A 383 21.19 9.65 -11.19
CA GLN A 383 22.10 8.60 -11.67
C GLN A 383 21.36 7.30 -11.95
N THR A 384 20.16 7.13 -11.43
CA THR A 384 19.33 5.93 -11.69
C THR A 384 18.81 5.97 -13.13
N VAL A 385 19.21 4.99 -13.93
CA VAL A 385 18.84 4.89 -15.34
C VAL A 385 17.59 4.02 -15.57
N ALA A 386 17.36 3.06 -14.68
CA ALA A 386 16.18 2.20 -14.68
C ALA A 386 15.98 1.57 -13.29
N MET A 387 14.72 1.21 -12.99
CA MET A 387 14.39 0.37 -11.83
C MET A 387 13.61 -0.85 -12.30
N ILE A 388 14.05 -2.03 -11.87
CA ILE A 388 13.44 -3.32 -12.16
C ILE A 388 12.91 -3.89 -10.85
N ASN A 389 11.60 -4.07 -10.77
CA ASN A 389 10.89 -4.55 -9.59
C ASN A 389 10.38 -5.96 -9.79
N LEU A 390 10.55 -6.80 -8.78
CA LEU A 390 10.05 -8.17 -8.76
C LEU A 390 9.10 -8.31 -7.55
N ASP A 391 7.86 -8.68 -7.85
CA ASP A 391 6.86 -8.86 -6.83
C ASP A 391 5.93 -9.99 -7.23
N MET A 392 5.80 -11.01 -6.34
CA MET A 392 5.04 -12.22 -6.60
C MET A 392 5.48 -12.93 -7.89
N VAL A 393 6.73 -13.35 -7.95
CA VAL A 393 7.33 -14.04 -9.12
C VAL A 393 7.44 -15.55 -8.96
N GLY A 394 6.96 -16.11 -7.86
CA GLY A 394 7.08 -17.53 -7.52
C GLY A 394 5.92 -18.41 -7.99
N ARG A 395 4.88 -17.89 -8.63
CA ARG A 395 3.71 -18.68 -9.05
C ARG A 395 3.52 -18.73 -10.56
N LEU A 396 4.62 -18.75 -11.32
CA LEU A 396 4.54 -18.90 -12.78
C LEU A 396 3.71 -20.13 -13.15
N ASN A 397 2.57 -19.89 -13.81
CA ASN A 397 1.64 -20.92 -14.24
C ASN A 397 1.46 -20.83 -15.76
N GLU A 398 1.62 -21.96 -16.46
CA GLU A 398 1.54 -22.03 -17.92
C GLU A 398 2.38 -20.97 -18.65
N GLY A 399 3.50 -20.55 -18.04
CA GLY A 399 4.36 -19.51 -18.61
C GLY A 399 3.79 -18.10 -18.59
N LYS A 400 2.65 -17.84 -17.95
CA LYS A 400 2.01 -16.52 -17.87
C LYS A 400 2.83 -15.58 -16.99
N LEU A 401 3.38 -14.53 -17.60
CA LEU A 401 4.19 -13.52 -16.91
C LEU A 401 3.71 -12.13 -17.30
N THR A 402 3.30 -11.36 -16.31
CA THR A 402 2.96 -9.94 -16.49
C THR A 402 4.24 -9.12 -16.39
N VAL A 403 4.42 -8.20 -17.36
CA VAL A 403 5.48 -7.19 -17.31
C VAL A 403 4.83 -5.82 -17.42
N GLY A 404 4.85 -5.07 -16.31
CA GLY A 404 4.36 -3.70 -16.20
C GLY A 404 5.45 -2.68 -16.51
N GLY A 405 5.06 -1.41 -16.67
CA GLY A 405 5.99 -0.32 -16.95
C GLY A 405 6.47 -0.25 -18.40
N MET A 406 5.89 -1.04 -19.30
CA MET A 406 6.34 -1.16 -20.69
C MET A 406 6.31 0.16 -21.47
N GLY A 407 5.39 1.06 -21.13
CA GLY A 407 5.28 2.40 -21.72
C GLY A 407 6.21 3.44 -21.11
N THR A 408 7.07 3.07 -20.14
CA THR A 408 7.93 4.03 -19.43
C THR A 408 9.27 4.29 -20.11
N ALA A 409 9.62 3.50 -21.13
CA ALA A 409 10.75 3.77 -22.03
C ALA A 409 10.51 3.17 -23.43
N ALA A 410 11.02 3.88 -24.43
CA ALA A 410 10.88 3.51 -25.84
C ALA A 410 11.47 2.12 -26.17
N GLU A 411 12.53 1.74 -25.46
CA GLU A 411 13.29 0.52 -25.73
C GLU A 411 12.66 -0.74 -25.11
N TRP A 412 11.74 -0.62 -24.12
CA TRP A 412 11.27 -1.73 -23.32
C TRP A 412 10.63 -2.84 -24.15
N LYS A 413 9.72 -2.47 -25.07
CA LYS A 413 8.99 -3.46 -25.84
C LYS A 413 9.92 -4.35 -26.66
N GLY A 414 10.81 -3.75 -27.44
CA GLY A 414 11.76 -4.50 -28.26
C GLY A 414 12.75 -5.34 -27.42
N LEU A 415 13.16 -4.82 -26.28
CA LEU A 415 14.08 -5.50 -25.37
C LEU A 415 13.44 -6.71 -24.69
N VAL A 416 12.27 -6.54 -24.06
CA VAL A 416 11.58 -7.60 -23.31
C VAL A 416 11.11 -8.70 -24.26
N GLU A 417 10.45 -8.36 -25.38
CA GLU A 417 9.99 -9.35 -26.37
C GLU A 417 11.15 -10.17 -26.96
N LYS A 418 12.28 -9.52 -27.26
CA LYS A 418 13.47 -10.22 -27.79
C LYS A 418 14.07 -11.17 -26.77
N LEU A 419 14.21 -10.75 -25.51
CA LEU A 419 14.93 -11.50 -24.47
C LEU A 419 14.07 -12.57 -23.79
N SER A 420 12.74 -12.52 -23.97
CA SER A 420 11.83 -13.57 -23.50
C SER A 420 11.85 -14.83 -24.36
N ASN A 421 12.47 -14.77 -25.55
CA ASN A 421 12.63 -15.93 -26.43
C ASN A 421 13.88 -16.76 -26.08
N ASP A 422 13.77 -18.08 -26.30
CA ASP A 422 14.93 -18.97 -26.26
C ASP A 422 15.82 -18.81 -27.52
N ALA A 423 16.92 -19.56 -27.59
CA ALA A 423 17.85 -19.53 -28.71
C ALA A 423 17.22 -19.94 -30.05
N SER A 424 16.08 -20.63 -30.04
CA SER A 424 15.31 -21.01 -31.25
C SER A 424 14.32 -19.93 -31.68
N GLY A 425 14.19 -18.85 -30.92
CA GLY A 425 13.21 -17.77 -31.16
C GLY A 425 11.80 -18.09 -30.62
N LYS A 426 11.65 -19.16 -29.84
CA LYS A 426 10.38 -19.52 -29.21
C LYS A 426 10.29 -18.85 -27.83
N SER A 427 9.19 -18.17 -27.56
CA SER A 427 8.92 -17.62 -26.23
C SER A 427 8.69 -18.74 -25.21
N ILE A 428 9.40 -18.68 -24.10
CA ILE A 428 9.18 -19.54 -22.93
C ILE A 428 8.11 -18.95 -22.00
N PHE A 429 7.74 -17.68 -22.24
CA PHE A 429 6.71 -16.96 -21.48
C PHE A 429 5.53 -16.56 -22.36
N HIS A 430 4.35 -16.63 -21.77
CA HIS A 430 3.14 -15.97 -22.30
C HIS A 430 3.04 -14.59 -21.67
N LEU A 431 3.67 -13.59 -22.30
CA LEU A 431 3.79 -12.24 -21.77
C LEU A 431 2.44 -11.51 -21.78
N GLN A 432 2.09 -10.93 -20.64
CA GLN A 432 1.02 -9.94 -20.48
C GLN A 432 1.67 -8.59 -20.24
N LEU A 433 1.68 -7.72 -21.26
CA LEU A 433 2.37 -6.44 -21.22
C LEU A 433 1.41 -5.33 -20.79
N SER A 434 1.85 -4.49 -19.84
CA SER A 434 1.14 -3.31 -19.37
C SER A 434 2.02 -2.08 -19.49
N ASP A 435 1.47 -1.02 -20.11
CA ASP A 435 2.22 0.21 -20.34
C ASP A 435 2.37 1.07 -19.07
N ASP A 436 1.42 0.99 -18.12
CA ASP A 436 1.40 1.89 -16.95
C ASP A 436 2.66 1.72 -16.09
N GLY A 437 3.30 2.85 -15.77
CA GLY A 437 4.44 2.92 -14.87
C GLY A 437 4.01 3.03 -13.39
N PHE A 438 2.76 3.39 -13.13
CA PHE A 438 2.18 3.30 -11.80
C PHE A 438 1.51 1.94 -11.62
N GLY A 439 1.71 1.34 -10.45
CA GLY A 439 1.15 0.05 -10.11
C GLY A 439 1.19 -0.18 -8.60
N PRO A 440 0.66 -1.29 -8.12
CA PRO A 440 0.55 -1.57 -6.69
C PRO A 440 1.84 -2.17 -6.11
N SER A 441 3.03 -1.64 -6.46
CA SER A 441 4.31 -2.08 -5.91
C SER A 441 5.39 -1.00 -6.04
N ASP A 442 6.57 -1.24 -5.50
CA ASP A 442 7.69 -0.30 -5.28
C ASP A 442 8.18 0.46 -6.53
N HIS A 443 8.00 -0.11 -7.74
CA HIS A 443 8.34 0.58 -9.00
C HIS A 443 7.60 1.91 -9.19
N SER A 444 6.39 2.03 -8.62
CA SER A 444 5.59 3.26 -8.66
C SER A 444 6.34 4.46 -8.10
N SER A 445 7.06 4.27 -6.98
CA SER A 445 7.84 5.33 -6.34
C SER A 445 8.93 5.88 -7.27
N PHE A 446 9.57 5.02 -8.05
CA PHE A 446 10.61 5.38 -9.01
C PHE A 446 10.03 6.03 -10.26
N TYR A 447 8.95 5.48 -10.81
CA TYR A 447 8.27 6.09 -11.94
C TYR A 447 7.79 7.51 -11.62
N GLY A 448 7.30 7.75 -10.40
CA GLY A 448 6.97 9.08 -9.89
C GLY A 448 8.14 10.08 -9.91
N LYS A 449 9.40 9.60 -9.95
CA LYS A 449 10.61 10.41 -10.14
C LYS A 449 11.10 10.44 -11.60
N LYS A 450 10.28 10.01 -12.56
CA LYS A 450 10.57 9.94 -14.00
C LYS A 450 11.72 9.00 -14.33
N ILE A 451 11.83 7.91 -13.61
CA ILE A 451 12.76 6.81 -13.87
C ILE A 451 12.01 5.74 -14.66
N PRO A 452 12.54 5.26 -15.81
CA PRO A 452 12.01 4.10 -16.51
C PRO A 452 11.94 2.88 -15.60
N VAL A 453 10.81 2.17 -15.59
CA VAL A 453 10.60 1.02 -14.72
C VAL A 453 10.13 -0.20 -15.50
N LEU A 454 10.47 -1.38 -14.99
CA LEU A 454 9.84 -2.66 -15.34
C LEU A 454 9.36 -3.35 -14.07
N PHE A 455 8.20 -3.96 -14.14
CA PHE A 455 7.57 -4.66 -13.03
C PHE A 455 7.22 -6.08 -13.44
N PHE A 456 7.79 -7.08 -12.79
CA PHE A 456 7.58 -8.51 -13.06
C PHE A 456 6.66 -9.11 -12.02
N PHE A 457 5.62 -9.81 -12.49
CA PHE A 457 4.53 -10.32 -11.67
C PHE A 457 3.88 -11.56 -12.31
N THR A 458 3.67 -12.63 -11.55
CA THR A 458 3.04 -13.86 -12.07
C THR A 458 1.52 -13.91 -11.93
N GLY A 459 0.91 -12.85 -11.41
CA GLY A 459 -0.53 -12.72 -11.21
C GLY A 459 -0.97 -13.02 -9.78
N THR A 460 -2.14 -12.52 -9.42
CA THR A 460 -2.78 -12.85 -8.14
C THR A 460 -3.31 -14.29 -8.17
N HIS A 461 -3.25 -14.95 -7.02
CA HIS A 461 -3.74 -16.31 -6.82
C HIS A 461 -4.64 -16.42 -5.59
N ALA A 462 -5.28 -17.59 -5.41
CA ALA A 462 -6.25 -17.79 -4.33
C ALA A 462 -5.67 -17.64 -2.91
N ASP A 463 -4.35 -17.73 -2.76
CA ASP A 463 -3.64 -17.62 -1.48
C ASP A 463 -3.14 -16.19 -1.18
N TYR A 464 -3.28 -15.25 -2.13
CA TYR A 464 -2.84 -13.87 -1.99
C TYR A 464 -3.37 -13.23 -0.70
N HIS A 465 -2.50 -12.61 0.09
CA HIS A 465 -2.81 -11.99 1.38
C HIS A 465 -3.50 -12.93 2.38
N LYS A 466 -3.14 -14.21 2.36
CA LYS A 466 -3.70 -15.24 3.27
C LYS A 466 -2.59 -16.07 3.92
N PRO A 467 -2.86 -16.70 5.08
CA PRO A 467 -1.92 -17.63 5.73
C PRO A 467 -1.47 -18.77 4.82
N SER A 468 -2.28 -19.12 3.83
CA SER A 468 -2.05 -20.23 2.91
C SER A 468 -1.03 -19.94 1.79
N ASP A 469 -0.44 -18.74 1.72
CA ASP A 469 0.67 -18.45 0.81
C ASP A 469 1.99 -18.96 1.39
N THR A 470 2.29 -20.24 1.14
CA THR A 470 3.37 -21.01 1.75
C THR A 470 4.41 -21.47 0.73
N ALA A 471 5.63 -21.76 1.20
CA ALA A 471 6.78 -22.10 0.37
C ALA A 471 6.58 -23.36 -0.49
N GLU A 472 5.75 -24.33 -0.05
CA GLU A 472 5.48 -25.56 -0.77
C GLU A 472 4.71 -25.33 -2.08
N LYS A 473 4.08 -24.18 -2.21
CA LYS A 473 3.27 -23.81 -3.38
C LYS A 473 4.05 -23.09 -4.47
N ILE A 474 5.30 -22.76 -4.21
CA ILE A 474 6.15 -22.00 -5.14
C ILE A 474 6.60 -22.88 -6.31
N ASN A 475 6.51 -22.36 -7.51
CA ASN A 475 7.11 -22.93 -8.72
C ASN A 475 8.58 -22.45 -8.85
N TYR A 476 9.47 -23.08 -8.14
CA TYR A 476 10.89 -22.70 -8.10
C TYR A 476 11.58 -22.72 -9.46
N ASP A 477 11.20 -23.65 -10.33
CA ASP A 477 11.76 -23.72 -11.70
C ASP A 477 11.28 -22.55 -12.55
N GLY A 478 10.00 -22.20 -12.44
CA GLY A 478 9.44 -21.03 -13.13
C GLY A 478 10.02 -19.71 -12.63
N GLU A 479 10.24 -19.59 -11.33
CA GLU A 479 10.88 -18.41 -10.73
C GLU A 479 12.33 -18.26 -11.21
N TYR A 480 13.08 -19.36 -11.28
CA TYR A 480 14.43 -19.34 -11.81
C TYR A 480 14.47 -18.90 -13.28
N GLU A 481 13.49 -19.29 -14.10
CA GLU A 481 13.37 -18.82 -15.48
C GLU A 481 13.12 -17.30 -15.56
N ILE A 482 12.31 -16.76 -14.62
CA ILE A 482 12.10 -15.30 -14.51
C ILE A 482 13.39 -14.60 -14.10
N VAL A 483 14.12 -15.11 -13.10
CA VAL A 483 15.44 -14.59 -12.70
C VAL A 483 16.36 -14.51 -13.91
N GLN A 484 16.46 -15.57 -14.72
CA GLN A 484 17.29 -15.57 -15.91
C GLN A 484 16.84 -14.56 -16.98
N LEU A 485 15.52 -14.36 -17.14
CA LEU A 485 15.00 -13.32 -18.03
C LEU A 485 15.41 -11.92 -17.56
N VAL A 486 15.22 -11.64 -16.28
CA VAL A 486 15.56 -10.33 -15.70
C VAL A 486 17.08 -10.09 -15.77
N GLU A 487 17.91 -11.10 -15.53
CA GLU A 487 19.36 -11.01 -15.71
C GLU A 487 19.75 -10.68 -17.16
N ARG A 488 19.08 -11.29 -18.15
CA ARG A 488 19.32 -10.95 -19.57
C ARG A 488 18.94 -9.49 -19.86
N ILE A 489 17.84 -9.00 -19.29
CA ILE A 489 17.40 -7.61 -19.44
C ILE A 489 18.41 -6.65 -18.78
N VAL A 490 18.81 -6.92 -17.53
CA VAL A 490 19.83 -6.12 -16.82
C VAL A 490 21.14 -6.09 -17.60
N ASN A 491 21.62 -7.24 -18.09
CA ASN A 491 22.85 -7.33 -18.89
C ASN A 491 22.74 -6.51 -20.19
N ALA A 492 21.59 -6.54 -20.85
CA ALA A 492 21.41 -5.76 -22.08
C ALA A 492 21.36 -4.25 -21.79
N LEU A 493 20.74 -3.82 -20.69
CA LEU A 493 20.77 -2.44 -20.22
C LEU A 493 22.18 -2.01 -19.83
N ASP A 494 22.90 -2.85 -19.12
CA ASP A 494 24.27 -2.60 -18.66
C ASP A 494 25.25 -2.44 -19.83
N ALA A 495 25.10 -3.26 -20.87
CA ALA A 495 25.92 -3.20 -22.07
C ALA A 495 25.55 -2.04 -23.03
N SER A 496 24.39 -1.41 -22.88
CA SER A 496 23.98 -0.29 -23.74
C SER A 496 24.81 0.96 -23.44
N PRO A 497 25.37 1.63 -24.46
CA PRO A 497 26.10 2.88 -24.25
C PRO A 497 25.19 4.07 -23.87
N THR A 498 23.88 3.94 -24.05
CA THR A 498 22.88 4.98 -23.79
C THR A 498 21.91 4.53 -22.69
N ARG A 499 21.35 5.51 -22.00
CA ARG A 499 20.24 5.28 -21.05
C ARG A 499 18.97 4.95 -21.81
N PRO A 500 18.04 4.18 -21.20
CA PRO A 500 16.67 4.09 -21.71
C PRO A 500 16.05 5.48 -21.85
N THR A 501 15.33 5.69 -22.96
CA THR A 501 14.65 6.96 -23.23
C THR A 501 13.34 6.98 -22.46
N TYR A 502 13.27 7.78 -21.40
CA TYR A 502 12.04 7.90 -20.61
C TYR A 502 10.86 8.35 -21.48
N GLU A 503 9.77 7.63 -21.37
CA GLU A 503 8.50 7.98 -21.97
C GLU A 503 7.41 8.04 -20.90
N VAL A 504 6.41 8.88 -21.18
CA VAL A 504 5.21 8.96 -20.36
C VAL A 504 4.30 7.80 -20.74
N ALA A 505 4.15 6.86 -19.83
CA ALA A 505 3.31 5.70 -20.06
C ALA A 505 1.84 6.10 -20.24
N LYS A 506 1.15 5.45 -21.18
CA LYS A 506 -0.30 5.55 -21.27
C LYS A 506 -0.89 4.76 -20.09
N SER A 507 -1.58 5.45 -19.19
CA SER A 507 -2.29 4.77 -18.11
C SER A 507 -3.37 3.88 -18.67
N ALA A 508 -3.41 2.62 -18.26
CA ALA A 508 -4.56 1.75 -18.53
C ALA A 508 -5.82 2.38 -17.88
N PRO A 509 -7.01 2.18 -18.46
CA PRO A 509 -8.25 2.56 -17.80
C PRO A 509 -8.31 1.87 -16.45
N VAL A 510 -8.26 2.64 -15.36
CA VAL A 510 -8.35 2.08 -14.00
C VAL A 510 -9.71 1.39 -13.89
N ALA A 511 -9.70 0.09 -13.62
CA ALA A 511 -10.93 -0.63 -13.29
C ALA A 511 -11.60 0.12 -12.12
N ARG A 512 -12.91 0.38 -12.26
CA ARG A 512 -13.81 1.15 -11.39
C ARG A 512 -13.22 1.43 -9.99
N THR A 513 -12.60 2.60 -9.84
CA THR A 513 -12.22 3.15 -8.54
C THR A 513 -13.50 3.46 -7.75
N ALA A 514 -13.41 3.50 -6.43
CA ALA A 514 -14.51 3.95 -5.57
C ALA A 514 -14.97 5.39 -5.87
N PHE A 515 -14.25 6.12 -6.73
CA PHE A 515 -14.53 7.50 -7.16
C PHE A 515 -14.96 7.56 -8.62
N ASN A 516 -15.91 8.44 -8.90
CA ASN A 516 -16.42 8.68 -10.25
C ASN A 516 -15.47 9.54 -11.09
N VAL A 517 -14.48 10.19 -10.46
CA VAL A 517 -13.55 11.12 -11.11
C VAL A 517 -12.10 10.83 -10.76
N SER A 518 -11.18 11.30 -11.61
CA SER A 518 -9.74 11.26 -11.41
C SER A 518 -9.12 12.62 -11.72
N LEU A 519 -8.14 13.01 -10.93
CA LEU A 519 -7.27 14.16 -11.19
C LEU A 519 -5.89 13.75 -11.70
N GLY A 520 -5.51 12.49 -11.53
CA GLY A 520 -4.18 11.98 -11.91
C GLY A 520 -3.06 12.38 -10.96
N THR A 521 -3.39 12.76 -9.73
CA THR A 521 -2.42 12.93 -8.64
C THR A 521 -1.97 11.58 -8.10
N VAL A 522 -0.73 11.50 -7.67
CA VAL A 522 -0.16 10.35 -6.95
C VAL A 522 0.16 10.83 -5.54
N PRO A 523 -0.72 10.51 -4.57
CA PRO A 523 -0.54 10.92 -3.19
C PRO A 523 0.68 10.29 -2.54
N ASN A 524 1.34 11.04 -1.65
CA ASN A 524 2.20 10.46 -0.64
C ASN A 524 1.33 9.94 0.50
N TYR A 525 1.45 8.65 0.81
CA TYR A 525 0.68 8.03 1.88
C TYR A 525 1.32 8.19 3.27
N ALA A 526 2.50 8.83 3.36
CA ALA A 526 3.05 9.20 4.65
C ALA A 526 2.15 10.26 5.31
N GLU A 527 1.95 10.13 6.61
CA GLU A 527 1.10 11.08 7.34
C GLU A 527 1.71 12.47 7.35
N THR A 528 0.89 13.45 6.92
CA THR A 528 1.21 14.88 7.01
C THR A 528 0.02 15.59 7.63
N SER A 529 0.27 16.66 8.38
CA SER A 529 -0.78 17.48 9.00
C SER A 529 -0.94 18.83 8.31
N ASP A 530 -0.16 19.09 7.27
CA ASP A 530 -0.02 20.38 6.63
C ASP A 530 -0.53 20.41 5.18
N GLY A 531 -1.20 19.35 4.74
CA GLY A 531 -1.75 19.15 3.40
C GLY A 531 -1.51 17.75 2.88
N LEU A 532 -2.05 17.41 1.71
CA LEU A 532 -1.71 16.17 1.01
C LEU A 532 -0.48 16.40 0.15
N HIS A 533 0.62 15.79 0.53
CA HIS A 533 1.83 15.76 -0.28
C HIS A 533 1.62 14.89 -1.52
N LEU A 534 2.12 15.34 -2.66
CA LEU A 534 2.07 14.59 -3.91
C LEU A 534 3.46 14.06 -4.24
N ASP A 535 3.62 12.75 -4.34
CA ASP A 535 4.86 12.14 -4.81
C ASP A 535 5.08 12.39 -6.30
N ALA A 536 3.99 12.34 -7.05
CA ALA A 536 4.00 12.57 -8.48
C ALA A 536 2.65 13.10 -8.98
N VAL A 537 2.62 13.46 -10.25
CA VAL A 537 1.42 13.75 -11.03
C VAL A 537 1.52 12.94 -12.32
N ARG A 538 0.45 12.25 -12.68
CA ARG A 538 0.38 11.51 -13.95
C ARG A 538 0.44 12.51 -15.10
N ASP A 539 1.30 12.26 -16.05
CA ASP A 539 1.41 13.10 -17.24
C ASP A 539 0.10 13.02 -18.07
N ASN A 540 -0.23 14.10 -18.77
CA ASN A 540 -1.47 14.26 -19.52
C ASN A 540 -2.75 14.08 -18.68
N SER A 541 -2.67 14.30 -17.39
CA SER A 541 -3.79 14.25 -16.46
C SER A 541 -4.34 15.66 -16.17
N PRO A 542 -5.57 15.77 -15.63
CA PRO A 542 -6.11 17.05 -15.16
C PRO A 542 -5.15 17.81 -14.24
N ALA A 543 -4.45 17.13 -13.36
CA ALA A 543 -3.47 17.75 -12.47
C ALA A 543 -2.26 18.29 -13.22
N ALA A 544 -1.73 17.54 -14.20
CA ALA A 544 -0.62 18.00 -15.03
C ALA A 544 -1.03 19.20 -15.90
N GLU A 545 -2.23 19.15 -16.52
CA GLU A 545 -2.77 20.24 -17.32
C GLU A 545 -3.02 21.51 -16.48
N ALA A 546 -3.42 21.34 -15.21
CA ALA A 546 -3.56 22.44 -14.25
C ALA A 546 -2.19 23.00 -13.78
N GLY A 547 -1.08 22.36 -14.11
CA GLY A 547 0.27 22.77 -13.69
C GLY A 547 0.69 22.30 -12.32
N ILE A 548 0.01 21.32 -11.74
CA ILE A 548 0.40 20.65 -10.49
C ILE A 548 1.62 19.75 -10.76
N LYS A 549 2.49 19.59 -9.79
CA LYS A 549 3.75 18.84 -9.91
C LYS A 549 3.96 17.90 -8.72
N GLY A 550 4.76 16.87 -8.92
CA GLY A 550 5.30 16.10 -7.79
C GLY A 550 6.07 17.01 -6.83
N GLY A 551 5.90 16.81 -5.54
CA GLY A 551 6.41 17.67 -4.49
C GLY A 551 5.49 18.83 -4.08
N ASP A 552 4.38 19.06 -4.79
CA ASP A 552 3.35 20.00 -4.34
C ASP A 552 2.58 19.43 -3.13
N ILE A 553 2.10 20.31 -2.29
CA ILE A 553 1.25 19.98 -1.15
C ILE A 553 -0.13 20.55 -1.41
N VAL A 554 -1.13 19.71 -1.62
CA VAL A 554 -2.52 20.15 -1.78
C VAL A 554 -3.06 20.56 -0.42
N ILE A 555 -3.46 21.83 -0.29
CA ILE A 555 -4.00 22.40 0.96
C ILE A 555 -5.48 22.76 0.83
N LYS A 556 -6.04 22.82 -0.39
CA LYS A 556 -7.46 23.03 -0.64
C LYS A 556 -7.86 22.40 -1.98
N LEU A 557 -9.04 21.77 -2.04
CA LEU A 557 -9.61 21.18 -3.26
C LEU A 557 -11.12 21.41 -3.28
N ALA A 558 -11.63 21.94 -4.40
CA ALA A 558 -13.06 22.21 -4.60
C ALA A 558 -13.71 23.00 -3.44
N GLY A 559 -12.99 23.99 -2.91
CA GLY A 559 -13.44 24.82 -1.79
C GLY A 559 -13.18 24.24 -0.40
N LYS A 560 -12.71 23.00 -0.26
CA LYS A 560 -12.50 22.28 1.00
C LYS A 560 -11.03 22.29 1.43
N GLU A 561 -10.78 22.48 2.74
CA GLU A 561 -9.44 22.32 3.30
C GLU A 561 -8.97 20.86 3.16
N VAL A 562 -7.74 20.66 2.73
CA VAL A 562 -7.07 19.37 2.62
C VAL A 562 -5.85 19.38 3.54
N ARG A 563 -5.85 18.55 4.57
CA ARG A 563 -4.73 18.39 5.50
C ARG A 563 -4.05 17.05 5.36
N ASN A 564 -4.75 16.09 4.76
CA ASN A 564 -4.30 14.72 4.58
C ASN A 564 -5.07 14.05 3.43
N ILE A 565 -4.74 12.78 3.17
CA ILE A 565 -5.37 11.98 2.12
C ILE A 565 -6.89 11.82 2.31
N SER A 566 -7.37 11.71 3.56
CA SER A 566 -8.81 11.53 3.83
C SER A 566 -9.63 12.75 3.45
N ASP A 567 -9.13 13.97 3.77
CA ASP A 567 -9.77 15.22 3.35
C ASP A 567 -9.78 15.36 1.82
N TYR A 568 -8.67 14.97 1.18
CA TYR A 568 -8.55 14.96 -0.28
C TYR A 568 -9.53 13.99 -0.93
N MET A 569 -9.59 12.75 -0.43
CA MET A 569 -10.50 11.72 -0.93
C MET A 569 -11.96 12.16 -0.78
N PHE A 570 -12.29 12.79 0.35
CA PHE A 570 -13.61 13.36 0.57
C PHE A 570 -13.95 14.47 -0.46
N ALA A 571 -13.05 15.43 -0.68
CA ALA A 571 -13.23 16.48 -1.68
C ALA A 571 -13.40 15.90 -3.09
N LEU A 572 -12.56 14.92 -3.45
CA LEU A 572 -12.61 14.24 -4.75
C LEU A 572 -13.95 13.51 -4.96
N GLY A 573 -14.51 12.91 -3.92
CA GLY A 573 -15.78 12.18 -3.98
C GLY A 573 -17.00 13.05 -4.30
N GLU A 574 -16.91 14.36 -4.10
CA GLU A 574 -17.99 15.31 -4.43
C GLU A 574 -17.82 16.00 -5.80
N MET A 575 -16.68 15.81 -6.47
CA MET A 575 -16.42 16.41 -7.77
C MET A 575 -17.12 15.65 -8.89
N LYS A 576 -17.44 16.37 -9.97
CA LYS A 576 -18.04 15.82 -11.19
C LYS A 576 -17.10 16.01 -12.37
N ALA A 577 -16.99 14.99 -13.22
CA ALA A 577 -16.18 15.07 -14.42
C ALA A 577 -16.66 16.18 -15.34
N GLY A 578 -15.72 16.94 -15.92
CA GLY A 578 -15.97 18.03 -16.84
C GLY A 578 -16.35 19.38 -16.20
N GLU A 579 -16.58 19.43 -14.89
CA GLU A 579 -16.76 20.70 -14.17
C GLU A 579 -15.41 21.29 -13.74
N THR A 580 -15.31 22.62 -13.70
CA THR A 580 -14.07 23.30 -13.28
C THR A 580 -14.09 23.57 -11.79
N TYR A 581 -13.04 23.16 -11.09
CA TYR A 581 -12.84 23.38 -9.67
C TYR A 581 -11.54 24.13 -9.40
N GLU A 582 -11.46 24.73 -8.21
CA GLU A 582 -10.25 25.34 -7.70
C GLU A 582 -9.46 24.33 -6.86
N ILE A 583 -8.18 24.26 -7.08
CA ILE A 583 -7.21 23.52 -6.26
C ILE A 583 -6.12 24.48 -5.80
N VAL A 584 -5.81 24.47 -4.51
CA VAL A 584 -4.73 25.28 -3.94
C VAL A 584 -3.62 24.36 -3.49
N VAL A 585 -2.42 24.63 -4.00
CA VAL A 585 -1.23 23.86 -3.65
C VAL A 585 -0.14 24.78 -3.09
N ARG A 586 0.66 24.24 -2.18
CA ARG A 586 1.88 24.87 -1.71
C ARG A 586 3.07 24.21 -2.42
N ARG A 587 3.89 25.03 -3.08
CA ARG A 587 5.10 24.62 -3.80
C ARG A 587 6.30 25.33 -3.20
N GLY A 588 7.06 24.65 -2.34
CA GLY A 588 8.08 25.30 -1.53
C GLY A 588 7.47 26.38 -0.62
N SER A 589 7.86 27.63 -0.81
CA SER A 589 7.30 28.78 -0.05
C SER A 589 6.12 29.47 -0.72
N GLU A 590 5.76 29.09 -1.95
CA GLU A 590 4.68 29.73 -2.72
C GLU A 590 3.37 28.99 -2.56
N THR A 591 2.27 29.72 -2.50
CA THR A 591 0.90 29.18 -2.56
C THR A 591 0.30 29.51 -3.92
N LEU A 592 -0.08 28.49 -4.66
CA LEU A 592 -0.64 28.59 -6.00
C LEU A 592 -2.10 28.18 -5.98
N THR A 593 -2.98 29.03 -6.54
CA THR A 593 -4.38 28.68 -6.80
C THR A 593 -4.55 28.37 -8.28
N LEU A 594 -4.95 27.15 -8.58
CA LEU A 594 -5.03 26.61 -9.93
C LEU A 594 -6.45 26.14 -10.23
N LYS A 595 -6.82 26.09 -11.52
CA LYS A 595 -8.10 25.53 -11.98
C LYS A 595 -7.87 24.14 -12.49
N ILE A 596 -8.72 23.20 -12.08
CA ILE A 596 -8.63 21.80 -12.46
C ILE A 596 -9.99 21.28 -12.94
N VAL A 597 -9.98 20.48 -14.00
CA VAL A 597 -11.18 19.86 -14.57
C VAL A 597 -11.04 18.34 -14.46
N PRO A 598 -11.70 17.69 -13.50
CA PRO A 598 -11.59 16.24 -13.33
C PRO A 598 -12.16 15.50 -14.55
N VAL A 599 -11.59 14.34 -14.84
CA VAL A 599 -12.11 13.41 -15.84
C VAL A 599 -12.81 12.23 -15.18
N HIS A 600 -13.67 11.52 -15.91
CA HIS A 600 -14.22 10.27 -15.39
C HIS A 600 -13.12 9.30 -15.01
N ALA A 601 -13.22 8.66 -13.85
CA ALA A 601 -12.32 7.60 -13.45
C ALA A 601 -12.38 6.48 -14.52
N GLY A 602 -11.23 6.20 -15.15
CA GLY A 602 -11.14 5.28 -16.29
C GLY A 602 -11.27 5.89 -17.68
N ALA A 603 -11.36 7.21 -17.84
CA ALA A 603 -11.61 7.87 -19.13
C ALA A 603 -10.34 8.21 -19.96
N ARG A 604 -9.10 7.89 -19.50
CA ARG A 604 -7.86 8.08 -20.28
C ARG A 604 -6.92 6.90 -20.13
#